data_acde5bd16c7a0a58e2efcf7aa175b7f2
#
_entry.id   acde5bd16c7a0a58e2efcf7aa175b7f2
#
_cell.length_a   1.000
_cell.length_b   1.000
_cell.length_c   1.000
_cell.angle_alpha   90.00
_cell.angle_beta   90.00
_cell.angle_gamma   90.00
#
_symmetry.space_group_name_H-M   'P 1'
#
loop_
_entity.id
_entity.type
_entity.pdbx_description
1 polymer ?
#
loop_
_entity_poly.entity_id
_entity_poly.type
_entity_poly.pdbx_seq_one_letter_code
_entity_poly.pdbx_strand_id
1 'polypeptide(L)'
;KSDSRKILPGDVFVAYRGEKFDGHDYVKDCTDKGAVVNVTDHEIEGCPCIVTKDTVRAVLDIAGHFRRKFSPVLVGVTGSVGKTTTKEMVALALSSKYNTYKTPANRNNEIGMPQTLFGLDSSYEAAVIEMGMSHQGEISRMSMSCQPDVAVITNIGISHIENLGTQENILKAKLEILDGAAYDAPLILCRDDKLLAGVQLHSDRKVY
;
A
#
# COMPACT_ATOMS: atom_id res chain seq x y z
N LYS A 1 9.67 -8.90 8.81
CA LYS A 1 10.13 -7.58 9.29
C LYS A 1 11.20 -7.02 8.35
N SER A 2 11.36 -5.71 8.29
CA SER A 2 12.37 -5.02 7.47
C SER A 2 13.39 -4.22 8.30
N ASP A 3 13.17 -4.05 9.61
CA ASP A 3 14.14 -3.42 10.52
C ASP A 3 14.95 -4.51 11.21
N SER A 4 16.23 -4.68 10.82
CA SER A 4 17.14 -5.70 11.34
C SER A 4 17.37 -5.61 12.85
N ARG A 5 17.14 -4.44 13.45
CA ARG A 5 17.26 -4.22 14.90
C ARG A 5 16.10 -4.83 15.69
N LYS A 6 14.97 -5.09 15.02
CA LYS A 6 13.72 -5.57 15.62
C LYS A 6 13.42 -7.03 15.32
N ILE A 7 14.39 -7.76 14.77
CA ILE A 7 14.25 -9.18 14.49
C ILE A 7 14.19 -9.97 15.80
N LEU A 8 13.23 -10.87 15.85
CA LEU A 8 13.03 -11.86 16.92
C LEU A 8 13.08 -13.27 16.32
N PRO A 9 13.38 -14.29 17.13
CA PRO A 9 13.32 -15.70 16.69
C PRO A 9 11.93 -16.03 16.09
N GLY A 10 11.94 -16.65 14.91
CA GLY A 10 10.73 -16.98 14.16
C GLY A 10 10.30 -15.92 13.15
N ASP A 11 10.91 -14.76 13.11
CA ASP A 11 10.58 -13.72 12.11
C ASP A 11 11.09 -14.08 10.71
N VAL A 12 10.44 -13.53 9.71
CA VAL A 12 10.92 -13.41 8.33
C VAL A 12 11.53 -12.02 8.16
N PHE A 13 12.79 -11.95 7.73
CA PHE A 13 13.43 -10.68 7.39
C PHE A 13 13.29 -10.41 5.90
N VAL A 14 13.09 -9.14 5.54
CA VAL A 14 13.03 -8.69 4.14
C VAL A 14 14.12 -7.66 3.91
N ALA A 15 15.03 -7.99 3.02
CA ALA A 15 16.13 -7.12 2.62
C ALA A 15 15.64 -6.15 1.51
N TYR A 16 15.50 -4.88 1.85
CA TYR A 16 15.22 -3.83 0.88
C TYR A 16 16.51 -3.10 0.51
N ARG A 17 16.61 -2.65 -0.75
CA ARG A 17 17.62 -1.68 -1.17
C ARG A 17 17.06 -0.28 -1.06
N GLY A 18 17.72 0.58 -0.33
CA GLY A 18 17.46 2.01 -0.27
C GLY A 18 18.60 2.80 -0.93
N GLU A 19 18.43 4.09 -1.10
CA GLU A 19 19.45 4.96 -1.70
C GLU A 19 20.77 5.01 -0.90
N LYS A 20 20.70 4.84 0.42
CA LYS A 20 21.83 5.03 1.34
C LYS A 20 22.21 3.76 2.10
N PHE A 21 21.46 2.67 1.97
CA PHE A 21 21.72 1.41 2.65
C PHE A 21 21.23 0.23 1.82
N ASP A 22 21.89 -0.92 1.99
CA ASP A 22 21.42 -2.18 1.45
C ASP A 22 21.01 -3.11 2.62
N GLY A 23 19.75 -3.55 2.63
CA GLY A 23 19.23 -4.47 3.63
C GLY A 23 19.93 -5.84 3.60
N HIS A 24 20.54 -6.22 2.47
CA HIS A 24 21.24 -7.48 2.31
C HIS A 24 22.47 -7.58 3.21
N ASP A 25 23.12 -6.47 3.56
CA ASP A 25 24.25 -6.40 4.48
C ASP A 25 23.89 -6.91 5.90
N TYR A 26 22.61 -6.93 6.25
CA TYR A 26 22.11 -7.30 7.57
C TYR A 26 21.52 -8.72 7.63
N VAL A 27 21.48 -9.46 6.52
CA VAL A 27 20.83 -10.78 6.45
C VAL A 27 21.48 -11.77 7.39
N LYS A 28 22.81 -11.79 7.46
CA LYS A 28 23.54 -12.68 8.35
C LYS A 28 23.23 -12.39 9.83
N ASP A 29 23.28 -11.10 10.22
CA ASP A 29 22.93 -10.65 11.58
C ASP A 29 21.46 -11.01 11.92
N CYS A 30 20.55 -10.89 10.97
CA CYS A 30 19.14 -11.26 11.17
C CYS A 30 18.97 -12.78 11.33
N THR A 31 19.70 -13.57 10.56
CA THR A 31 19.72 -15.05 10.70
C THR A 31 20.25 -15.46 12.07
N ASP A 32 21.36 -14.87 12.52
CA ASP A 32 21.95 -15.12 13.83
C ASP A 32 21.00 -14.72 14.99
N LYS A 33 20.16 -13.72 14.79
CA LYS A 33 19.08 -13.32 15.72
C LYS A 33 17.85 -14.23 15.69
N GLY A 34 17.84 -15.23 14.80
CA GLY A 34 16.77 -16.23 14.73
C GLY A 34 15.72 -15.95 13.66
N ALA A 35 15.99 -15.13 12.66
CA ALA A 35 15.15 -15.09 11.47
C ALA A 35 15.11 -16.46 10.81
N VAL A 36 13.91 -17.00 10.58
CA VAL A 36 13.75 -18.36 10.03
C VAL A 36 14.01 -18.40 8.52
N VAL A 37 13.82 -17.27 7.85
CA VAL A 37 14.11 -17.09 6.43
C VAL A 37 14.26 -15.62 6.10
N ASN A 38 15.03 -15.31 5.07
CA ASN A 38 15.25 -13.96 4.57
C ASN A 38 14.71 -13.86 3.13
N VAL A 39 13.99 -12.80 2.80
CA VAL A 39 13.58 -12.48 1.44
C VAL A 39 14.64 -11.56 0.85
N THR A 40 15.30 -12.00 -0.21
CA THR A 40 16.49 -11.36 -0.79
C THR A 40 16.41 -11.34 -2.32
N ASP A 41 17.26 -10.57 -2.99
CA ASP A 41 17.35 -10.57 -4.46
C ASP A 41 18.46 -11.49 -5.00
N HIS A 42 19.28 -12.04 -4.11
CA HIS A 42 20.32 -13.05 -4.41
C HIS A 42 20.54 -13.97 -3.21
N GLU A 43 21.18 -15.10 -3.43
CA GLU A 43 21.58 -16.02 -2.36
C GLU A 43 22.68 -15.41 -1.48
N ILE A 44 22.57 -15.64 -0.17
CA ILE A 44 23.59 -15.23 0.80
C ILE A 44 24.07 -16.49 1.51
N GLU A 45 25.35 -16.76 1.39
CA GLU A 45 25.99 -17.98 1.91
C GLU A 45 25.75 -18.15 3.41
N GLY A 46 25.31 -19.35 3.79
CA GLY A 46 25.04 -19.72 5.18
C GLY A 46 23.73 -19.16 5.75
N CYS A 47 22.89 -18.48 4.94
CA CYS A 47 21.62 -17.93 5.38
C CYS A 47 20.45 -18.56 4.62
N PRO A 48 19.37 -18.98 5.30
CA PRO A 48 18.14 -19.38 4.62
C PRO A 48 17.53 -18.20 3.86
N CYS A 49 17.45 -18.28 2.51
CA CYS A 49 16.95 -17.21 1.65
C CYS A 49 15.83 -17.72 0.74
N ILE A 50 14.81 -16.87 0.57
CA ILE A 50 13.86 -16.92 -0.54
C ILE A 50 14.30 -15.83 -1.52
N VAL A 51 14.86 -16.25 -2.65
CA VAL A 51 15.39 -15.32 -3.66
C VAL A 51 14.27 -14.88 -4.62
N THR A 52 14.14 -13.59 -4.81
CA THR A 52 13.17 -12.97 -5.73
C THR A 52 13.82 -11.83 -6.48
N LYS A 53 13.35 -11.53 -7.69
CA LYS A 53 13.87 -10.42 -8.49
C LYS A 53 13.57 -9.03 -7.90
N ASP A 54 12.52 -8.92 -7.10
CA ASP A 54 12.04 -7.69 -6.49
C ASP A 54 11.46 -8.00 -5.11
N THR A 55 12.21 -7.66 -4.07
CA THR A 55 11.82 -7.92 -2.67
C THR A 55 10.63 -7.06 -2.23
N VAL A 56 10.46 -5.85 -2.77
CA VAL A 56 9.31 -4.98 -2.50
C VAL A 56 8.05 -5.61 -3.09
N ARG A 57 8.10 -6.03 -4.35
CA ARG A 57 6.99 -6.72 -5.02
C ARG A 57 6.61 -8.01 -4.31
N ALA A 58 7.60 -8.83 -3.93
CA ALA A 58 7.35 -10.08 -3.23
C ALA A 58 6.58 -9.88 -1.93
N VAL A 59 6.92 -8.85 -1.14
CA VAL A 59 6.23 -8.57 0.13
C VAL A 59 4.83 -8.02 -0.10
N LEU A 60 4.62 -7.20 -1.13
CA LEU A 60 3.29 -6.76 -1.55
C LEU A 60 2.40 -7.96 -1.94
N ASP A 61 2.94 -8.91 -2.70
CA ASP A 61 2.22 -10.12 -3.12
C ASP A 61 1.87 -11.02 -1.91
N ILE A 62 2.81 -11.19 -0.95
CA ILE A 62 2.57 -11.92 0.31
C ILE A 62 1.48 -11.22 1.12
N ALA A 63 1.55 -9.89 1.26
CA ALA A 63 0.56 -9.11 2.01
C ALA A 63 -0.83 -9.17 1.34
N GLY A 64 -0.88 -9.11 0.02
CA GLY A 64 -2.10 -9.28 -0.75
C GLY A 64 -2.71 -10.67 -0.57
N HIS A 65 -1.87 -11.73 -0.56
CA HIS A 65 -2.34 -13.08 -0.26
C HIS A 65 -2.87 -13.19 1.17
N PHE A 66 -2.18 -12.60 2.15
CA PHE A 66 -2.64 -12.56 3.54
C PHE A 66 -3.97 -11.82 3.69
N ARG A 67 -4.10 -10.64 3.05
CA ARG A 67 -5.35 -9.83 3.06
C ARG A 67 -6.55 -10.66 2.58
N ARG A 68 -6.39 -11.48 1.55
CA ARG A 68 -7.47 -12.31 0.98
C ARG A 68 -8.01 -13.40 1.92
N LYS A 69 -7.38 -13.63 3.06
CA LYS A 69 -7.93 -14.53 4.12
C LYS A 69 -9.07 -13.89 4.90
N PHE A 70 -9.27 -12.58 4.76
CA PHE A 70 -10.25 -11.77 5.46
C PHE A 70 -11.08 -10.99 4.43
N SER A 71 -12.33 -10.63 4.80
CA SER A 71 -13.26 -9.97 3.88
C SER A 71 -13.83 -8.67 4.45
N PRO A 72 -13.02 -7.77 5.04
CA PRO A 72 -13.51 -6.44 5.40
C PRO A 72 -13.85 -5.67 4.12
N VAL A 73 -14.86 -4.81 4.16
CA VAL A 73 -15.07 -3.81 3.11
C VAL A 73 -13.90 -2.83 3.15
N LEU A 74 -13.14 -2.72 2.05
CA LEU A 74 -11.90 -1.97 2.02
C LEU A 74 -12.05 -0.67 1.22
N VAL A 75 -11.80 0.46 1.89
CA VAL A 75 -11.76 1.78 1.28
C VAL A 75 -10.30 2.17 1.04
N GLY A 76 -9.92 2.31 -0.23
CA GLY A 76 -8.61 2.86 -0.62
C GLY A 76 -8.66 4.38 -0.70
N VAL A 77 -7.69 5.07 -0.11
CA VAL A 77 -7.62 6.55 -0.12
C VAL A 77 -6.28 7.01 -0.66
N THR A 78 -6.30 7.84 -1.70
CA THR A 78 -5.11 8.53 -2.22
C THR A 78 -5.40 10.01 -2.50
N GLY A 79 -4.41 10.76 -2.94
CA GLY A 79 -4.48 12.17 -3.28
C GLY A 79 -3.15 12.89 -3.03
N SER A 80 -3.02 14.12 -3.47
CA SER A 80 -1.81 14.92 -3.23
C SER A 80 -1.73 15.37 -1.79
N VAL A 81 -2.79 15.95 -1.25
CA VAL A 81 -2.93 16.35 0.17
C VAL A 81 -4.25 15.83 0.74
N GLY A 82 -4.37 15.82 2.07
CA GLY A 82 -5.61 15.44 2.76
C GLY A 82 -5.85 13.93 2.90
N LYS A 83 -5.00 13.06 2.38
CA LYS A 83 -5.14 11.58 2.47
C LYS A 83 -5.36 11.12 3.91
N THR A 84 -4.46 11.49 4.81
CA THR A 84 -4.50 11.06 6.22
C THR A 84 -5.76 11.59 6.91
N THR A 85 -6.11 12.86 6.70
CA THR A 85 -7.34 13.44 7.27
C THR A 85 -8.57 12.70 6.76
N THR A 86 -8.67 12.46 5.45
CA THR A 86 -9.78 11.72 4.85
C THR A 86 -9.85 10.28 5.38
N LYS A 87 -8.72 9.58 5.45
CA LYS A 87 -8.62 8.26 6.07
C LYS A 87 -9.17 8.25 7.50
N GLU A 88 -8.75 9.22 8.32
CA GLU A 88 -9.20 9.31 9.73
C GLU A 88 -10.72 9.57 9.82
N MET A 89 -11.25 10.48 8.99
CA MET A 89 -12.69 10.80 8.99
C MET A 89 -13.53 9.63 8.47
N VAL A 90 -13.11 8.97 7.40
CA VAL A 90 -13.79 7.78 6.86
C VAL A 90 -13.77 6.65 7.87
N ALA A 91 -12.62 6.39 8.50
CA ALA A 91 -12.51 5.37 9.53
C ALA A 91 -13.40 5.68 10.75
N LEU A 92 -13.44 6.94 11.20
CA LEU A 92 -14.32 7.37 12.28
C LEU A 92 -15.82 7.15 11.94
N ALA A 93 -16.22 7.54 10.74
CA ALA A 93 -17.60 7.35 10.28
C ALA A 93 -17.97 5.86 10.21
N LEU A 94 -17.11 5.02 9.65
CA LEU A 94 -17.33 3.56 9.59
C LEU A 94 -17.35 2.93 10.97
N SER A 95 -16.50 3.39 11.90
CA SER A 95 -16.44 2.88 13.27
C SER A 95 -17.70 3.13 14.10
N SER A 96 -18.61 4.00 13.63
CA SER A 96 -19.93 4.15 14.27
C SER A 96 -20.80 2.89 14.16
N LYS A 97 -20.48 2.01 13.20
CA LYS A 97 -21.28 0.79 12.92
C LYS A 97 -20.43 -0.48 12.79
N TYR A 98 -19.18 -0.37 12.34
CA TYR A 98 -18.33 -1.52 11.99
C TYR A 98 -17.05 -1.51 12.81
N ASN A 99 -16.55 -2.70 13.18
CA ASN A 99 -15.19 -2.80 13.68
C ASN A 99 -14.22 -2.46 12.54
N THR A 100 -13.61 -1.27 12.60
CA THR A 100 -12.91 -0.67 11.47
C THR A 100 -11.40 -0.60 11.73
N TYR A 101 -10.62 -1.18 10.83
CA TYR A 101 -9.18 -1.05 10.75
C TYR A 101 -8.78 0.15 9.89
N LYS A 102 -7.61 0.74 10.13
CA LYS A 102 -7.07 1.81 9.26
C LYS A 102 -5.55 1.77 9.21
N THR A 103 -4.98 2.31 8.13
CA THR A 103 -3.52 2.48 8.02
C THR A 103 -2.94 3.19 9.24
N PRO A 104 -2.05 2.53 10.03
CA PRO A 104 -1.39 3.15 11.17
C PRO A 104 -0.38 4.22 10.71
N ALA A 105 -0.40 5.38 11.37
CA ALA A 105 0.51 6.49 11.09
C ALA A 105 0.58 6.82 9.57
N ASN A 106 1.79 6.86 9.00
CA ASN A 106 2.07 7.14 7.58
C ASN A 106 2.56 5.91 6.80
N ARG A 107 2.14 4.69 7.15
CA ARG A 107 2.51 3.45 6.46
C ARG A 107 1.76 3.29 5.13
N ASN A 108 1.92 4.28 4.26
CA ASN A 108 1.13 4.46 3.03
C ASN A 108 1.93 4.25 1.73
N ASN A 109 3.15 3.75 1.82
CA ASN A 109 4.00 3.41 0.67
C ASN A 109 4.17 1.88 0.53
N GLU A 110 4.87 1.44 -0.51
CA GLU A 110 5.07 0.02 -0.84
C GLU A 110 5.78 -0.80 0.27
N ILE A 111 6.52 -0.15 1.18
CA ILE A 111 7.17 -0.79 2.33
C ILE A 111 6.25 -0.80 3.56
N GLY A 112 5.47 0.26 3.75
CA GLY A 112 4.61 0.43 4.92
C GLY A 112 3.26 -0.26 4.78
N MET A 113 2.66 -0.25 3.58
CA MET A 113 1.35 -0.83 3.35
C MET A 113 1.29 -2.35 3.61
N PRO A 114 2.29 -3.18 3.23
CA PRO A 114 2.29 -4.58 3.62
C PRO A 114 2.17 -4.79 5.13
N GLN A 115 2.87 -3.98 5.94
CA GLN A 115 2.76 -4.04 7.40
C GLN A 115 1.36 -3.65 7.90
N THR A 116 0.68 -2.76 7.19
CA THR A 116 -0.73 -2.43 7.44
C THR A 116 -1.62 -3.64 7.16
N LEU A 117 -1.46 -4.30 6.01
CA LEU A 117 -2.27 -5.47 5.64
C LEU A 117 -2.04 -6.66 6.58
N PHE A 118 -0.80 -6.89 7.07
CA PHE A 118 -0.52 -7.91 8.07
C PHE A 118 -1.16 -7.66 9.45
N GLY A 119 -1.67 -6.47 9.70
CA GLY A 119 -2.43 -6.13 10.89
C GLY A 119 -3.93 -6.47 10.80
N LEU A 120 -4.41 -6.92 9.64
CA LEU A 120 -5.80 -7.36 9.47
C LEU A 120 -6.02 -8.73 10.14
N ASP A 121 -7.20 -8.90 10.73
CA ASP A 121 -7.70 -10.17 11.23
C ASP A 121 -9.20 -10.32 10.98
N SER A 122 -9.78 -11.44 11.40
CA SER A 122 -11.19 -11.77 11.17
C SER A 122 -12.19 -10.92 11.97
N SER A 123 -11.72 -10.09 12.89
CA SER A 123 -12.60 -9.22 13.69
C SER A 123 -12.99 -7.94 12.94
N TYR A 124 -12.21 -7.53 11.94
CA TYR A 124 -12.47 -6.29 11.20
C TYR A 124 -13.51 -6.52 10.11
N GLU A 125 -14.55 -5.66 10.13
CA GLU A 125 -15.63 -5.62 9.14
C GLU A 125 -15.39 -4.58 8.04
N ALA A 126 -14.59 -3.54 8.35
CA ALA A 126 -14.18 -2.50 7.42
C ALA A 126 -12.69 -2.17 7.58
N ALA A 127 -12.07 -1.67 6.51
CA ALA A 127 -10.69 -1.19 6.55
C ALA A 127 -10.51 0.04 5.68
N VAL A 128 -9.71 1.01 6.14
CA VAL A 128 -9.38 2.22 5.38
C VAL A 128 -7.87 2.26 5.13
N ILE A 129 -7.46 2.06 3.89
CA ILE A 129 -6.06 1.93 3.49
C ILE A 129 -5.61 3.18 2.73
N GLU A 130 -4.66 3.89 3.31
CA GLU A 130 -4.03 5.06 2.69
C GLU A 130 -2.91 4.63 1.73
N MET A 131 -2.89 5.19 0.51
CA MET A 131 -1.87 4.94 -0.52
C MET A 131 -1.23 6.26 -0.95
N GLY A 132 0.05 6.38 -0.67
CA GLY A 132 0.91 7.46 -1.16
C GLY A 132 1.83 6.96 -2.25
N MET A 133 2.40 7.86 -3.05
CA MET A 133 3.35 7.52 -4.11
C MET A 133 4.34 8.66 -4.33
N SER A 134 5.49 8.31 -4.87
CA SER A 134 6.49 9.23 -5.42
C SER A 134 6.65 9.04 -6.93
N HIS A 135 6.38 7.83 -7.43
CA HIS A 135 6.53 7.47 -8.85
C HIS A 135 5.27 6.78 -9.37
N GLN A 136 5.11 6.79 -10.68
CA GLN A 136 4.05 6.04 -11.36
C GLN A 136 4.25 4.53 -11.16
N GLY A 137 3.14 3.77 -11.05
CA GLY A 137 3.14 2.33 -10.82
C GLY A 137 3.12 1.93 -9.35
N GLU A 138 3.48 2.81 -8.40
CA GLU A 138 3.50 2.47 -6.98
C GLU A 138 2.09 2.25 -6.43
N ILE A 139 1.14 3.13 -6.78
CA ILE A 139 -0.26 2.96 -6.35
C ILE A 139 -0.88 1.72 -7.00
N SER A 140 -0.57 1.45 -8.27
CA SER A 140 -1.02 0.24 -8.97
C SER A 140 -0.65 -1.03 -8.19
N ARG A 141 0.63 -1.19 -7.83
CA ARG A 141 1.11 -2.35 -7.07
C ARG A 141 0.45 -2.48 -5.70
N MET A 142 0.29 -1.36 -4.99
CA MET A 142 -0.41 -1.31 -3.71
C MET A 142 -1.90 -1.65 -3.86
N SER A 143 -2.56 -1.09 -4.86
CA SER A 143 -3.97 -1.35 -5.14
C SER A 143 -4.22 -2.82 -5.47
N MET A 144 -3.39 -3.43 -6.31
CA MET A 144 -3.48 -4.86 -6.62
C MET A 144 -3.32 -5.75 -5.38
N SER A 145 -2.52 -5.31 -4.39
CA SER A 145 -2.33 -6.05 -3.14
C SER A 145 -3.52 -5.91 -2.20
N CYS A 146 -4.07 -4.71 -2.03
CA CYS A 146 -5.15 -4.48 -1.08
C CYS A 146 -6.55 -4.73 -1.68
N GLN A 147 -6.74 -4.59 -2.99
CA GLN A 147 -8.00 -4.80 -3.71
C GLN A 147 -9.15 -4.00 -3.08
N PRO A 148 -9.18 -2.66 -3.25
CA PRO A 148 -10.20 -1.84 -2.61
C PRO A 148 -11.58 -2.05 -3.22
N ASP A 149 -12.60 -2.12 -2.35
CA ASP A 149 -14.01 -2.16 -2.73
C ASP A 149 -14.56 -0.76 -3.08
N VAL A 150 -13.92 0.28 -2.54
CA VAL A 150 -14.23 1.70 -2.80
C VAL A 150 -12.92 2.46 -2.95
N ALA A 151 -12.80 3.30 -3.96
CA ALA A 151 -11.64 4.17 -4.15
C ALA A 151 -12.00 5.64 -3.89
N VAL A 152 -11.09 6.36 -3.22
CA VAL A 152 -11.24 7.80 -2.92
C VAL A 152 -9.99 8.54 -3.37
N ILE A 153 -10.15 9.61 -4.17
CA ILE A 153 -9.05 10.51 -4.54
C ILE A 153 -9.40 11.91 -4.04
N THR A 154 -8.59 12.43 -3.11
CA THR A 154 -8.90 13.69 -2.42
C THR A 154 -8.67 14.91 -3.30
N ASN A 155 -7.56 14.99 -4.01
CA ASN A 155 -7.22 16.08 -4.94
C ASN A 155 -5.99 15.75 -5.79
N ILE A 156 -5.75 16.58 -6.83
CA ILE A 156 -4.57 16.59 -7.67
C ILE A 156 -3.81 17.90 -7.49
N GLY A 157 -2.82 17.91 -6.60
CA GLY A 157 -1.91 19.03 -6.40
C GLY A 157 -0.61 18.87 -7.18
N ILE A 158 0.44 19.54 -6.70
CA ILE A 158 1.78 19.53 -7.30
C ILE A 158 2.77 18.64 -6.53
N SER A 159 2.31 17.85 -5.53
CA SER A 159 3.18 16.93 -4.80
C SER A 159 3.78 15.90 -5.75
N HIS A 160 5.11 15.69 -5.64
CA HIS A 160 5.89 14.79 -6.49
C HIS A 160 5.94 15.20 -7.98
N ILE A 161 5.72 16.48 -8.31
CA ILE A 161 5.76 16.97 -9.67
C ILE A 161 7.18 16.86 -10.26
N GLU A 162 8.21 16.91 -9.43
CA GLU A 162 9.60 16.69 -9.79
C GLU A 162 9.86 15.30 -10.38
N ASN A 163 9.07 14.29 -9.96
CA ASN A 163 9.19 12.90 -10.44
C ASN A 163 8.21 12.60 -11.58
N LEU A 164 7.06 13.26 -11.62
CA LEU A 164 5.97 12.96 -12.54
C LEU A 164 5.82 13.98 -13.67
N GLY A 165 6.42 15.16 -13.55
CA GLY A 165 6.52 16.20 -14.57
C GLY A 165 5.28 17.08 -14.68
N THR A 166 4.06 16.52 -14.72
CA THR A 166 2.81 17.28 -14.88
C THR A 166 1.70 16.82 -13.93
N GLN A 167 0.69 17.68 -13.71
CA GLN A 167 -0.47 17.31 -12.91
C GLN A 167 -1.34 16.21 -13.58
N GLU A 168 -1.34 16.15 -14.91
CA GLU A 168 -2.01 15.07 -15.65
C GLU A 168 -1.34 13.72 -15.40
N ASN A 169 -0.03 13.68 -15.26
CA ASN A 169 0.68 12.46 -14.87
C ASN A 169 0.44 12.12 -13.39
N ILE A 170 0.31 13.11 -12.52
CA ILE A 170 -0.10 12.91 -11.12
C ILE A 170 -1.52 12.32 -11.07
N LEU A 171 -2.45 12.84 -11.88
CA LEU A 171 -3.80 12.29 -11.99
C LEU A 171 -3.76 10.82 -12.45
N LYS A 172 -3.01 10.52 -13.52
CA LYS A 172 -2.84 9.14 -14.02
C LYS A 172 -2.32 8.21 -12.93
N ALA A 173 -1.26 8.61 -12.23
CA ALA A 173 -0.68 7.83 -11.15
C ALA A 173 -1.66 7.60 -9.98
N LYS A 174 -2.53 8.57 -9.66
CA LYS A 174 -3.54 8.38 -8.61
C LYS A 174 -4.71 7.53 -9.04
N LEU A 175 -5.08 7.56 -10.33
CA LEU A 175 -6.09 6.68 -10.90
C LEU A 175 -5.68 5.20 -10.90
N GLU A 176 -4.38 4.90 -10.75
CA GLU A 176 -3.87 3.54 -10.52
C GLU A 176 -4.49 2.86 -9.29
N ILE A 177 -5.13 3.61 -8.39
CA ILE A 177 -5.89 3.03 -7.28
C ILE A 177 -7.02 2.09 -7.76
N LEU A 178 -7.45 2.24 -9.01
CA LEU A 178 -8.47 1.41 -9.63
C LEU A 178 -7.93 0.09 -10.18
N ASP A 179 -6.61 -0.08 -10.32
CA ASP A 179 -6.02 -1.26 -10.97
C ASP A 179 -6.28 -2.56 -10.19
N GLY A 180 -6.36 -2.47 -8.86
CA GLY A 180 -6.70 -3.60 -7.99
C GLY A 180 -8.17 -3.65 -7.58
N ALA A 181 -8.95 -2.61 -7.87
CA ALA A 181 -10.36 -2.54 -7.51
C ALA A 181 -11.23 -3.37 -8.45
N ALA A 182 -12.38 -3.85 -7.96
CA ALA A 182 -13.38 -4.49 -8.82
C ALA A 182 -13.81 -3.54 -9.94
N TYR A 183 -14.24 -4.11 -11.07
CA TYR A 183 -14.61 -3.33 -12.28
C TYR A 183 -15.67 -2.26 -12.00
N ASP A 184 -16.63 -2.56 -11.13
CA ASP A 184 -17.75 -1.70 -10.74
C ASP A 184 -17.54 -0.97 -9.39
N ALA A 185 -16.36 -1.13 -8.78
CA ALA A 185 -16.05 -0.49 -7.49
C ALA A 185 -16.27 1.04 -7.56
N PRO A 186 -17.04 1.66 -6.66
CA PRO A 186 -17.28 3.09 -6.66
C PRO A 186 -15.98 3.90 -6.56
N LEU A 187 -15.91 5.00 -7.34
CA LEU A 187 -14.87 6.01 -7.26
C LEU A 187 -15.44 7.31 -6.71
N ILE A 188 -14.86 7.81 -5.62
CA ILE A 188 -15.26 9.06 -4.98
C ILE A 188 -14.18 10.11 -5.27
N LEU A 189 -14.59 11.24 -5.86
CA LEU A 189 -13.70 12.31 -6.31
C LEU A 189 -14.12 13.65 -5.69
N CYS A 190 -13.14 14.51 -5.40
CA CYS A 190 -13.41 15.90 -5.05
C CYS A 190 -13.81 16.70 -6.30
N ARG A 191 -15.06 17.10 -6.41
CA ARG A 191 -15.60 17.85 -7.56
C ARG A 191 -15.02 19.26 -7.69
N ASP A 192 -14.52 19.85 -6.60
CA ASP A 192 -13.89 21.17 -6.63
C ASP A 192 -12.51 21.14 -7.30
N ASP A 193 -11.90 19.96 -7.44
CA ASP A 193 -10.66 19.78 -8.20
C ASP A 193 -10.97 19.65 -9.69
N LYS A 194 -10.46 20.58 -10.50
CA LYS A 194 -10.75 20.68 -11.94
C LYS A 194 -10.33 19.43 -12.73
N LEU A 195 -9.20 18.80 -12.33
CA LEU A 195 -8.72 17.59 -13.01
C LEU A 195 -9.59 16.38 -12.63
N LEU A 196 -9.96 16.25 -11.36
CA LEU A 196 -10.85 15.18 -10.91
C LEU A 196 -12.26 15.34 -11.47
N ALA A 197 -12.79 16.57 -11.54
CA ALA A 197 -14.11 16.84 -12.13
C ALA A 197 -14.19 16.47 -13.63
N GLY A 198 -13.04 16.44 -14.32
CA GLY A 198 -12.92 16.04 -15.73
C GLY A 198 -12.72 14.55 -15.97
N VAL A 199 -12.62 13.73 -14.92
CA VAL A 199 -12.39 12.28 -15.07
C VAL A 199 -13.59 11.60 -15.70
N GLN A 200 -13.34 10.94 -16.83
CA GLN A 200 -14.31 10.08 -17.51
C GLN A 200 -13.75 8.65 -17.53
N LEU A 201 -14.52 7.72 -17.02
CA LEU A 201 -14.17 6.30 -17.02
C LEU A 201 -15.03 5.57 -18.06
N HIS A 202 -14.40 4.68 -18.84
CA HIS A 202 -15.06 3.89 -19.88
C HIS A 202 -15.81 2.66 -19.33
N SER A 203 -16.30 2.72 -18.09
CA SER A 203 -16.96 1.60 -17.43
C SER A 203 -18.29 2.04 -16.80
N ASP A 204 -19.14 1.09 -16.47
CA ASP A 204 -20.36 1.31 -15.68
C ASP A 204 -20.06 1.69 -14.21
N ARG A 205 -18.79 2.00 -13.91
CA ARG A 205 -18.32 2.42 -12.60
C ARG A 205 -19.01 3.70 -12.17
N LYS A 206 -19.59 3.66 -10.99
CA LYS A 206 -20.20 4.85 -10.38
C LYS A 206 -19.13 5.81 -9.90
N VAL A 207 -19.19 7.06 -10.36
CA VAL A 207 -18.34 8.17 -9.91
C VAL A 207 -19.19 9.14 -9.11
N TYR A 208 -18.75 9.48 -7.90
CA TYR A 208 -19.47 10.35 -6.95
C TYR A 208 -18.64 11.60 -6.62
#